data_efe90cc7c81828a36464a915f6045e0b
#
_entry.id   efe90cc7c81828a36464a915f6045e0b
#
_cell.length_a   1.000
_cell.length_b   1.000
_cell.length_c   1.000
_cell.angle_alpha   90.00
_cell.angle_beta   90.00
_cell.angle_gamma   90.00
#
_symmetry.space_group_name_H-M   'P 1'
#
loop_
_entity.id
_entity.type
_entity.pdbx_description
1 polymer ?
#
loop_
_entity_poly.entity_id
_entity_poly.type
_entity_poly.pdbx_seq_one_letter_code
_entity_poly.pdbx_strand_id
1 'polypeptide(L)'
;RAILASILVRYLDDKGELGVSEKGWQVAKEYLENAYTLQKGESSIVKMLDKDDPIQYGMMWGSGALVGQKEQNVVFKVMTPEIGVPFVTEQTMVLSTSKKQALAKEFIDWFGQSEIQVEYSKNFGSIPANKDALKDLPEDTKKFVDQVKPQNIDWEAVGKHLDEWVEKAELEYVQ
;
A
#
# COMPACT_ATOMS: atom_id res chain seq x y z
N ARG A 1 -2.41 -7.20 4.45
CA ARG A 1 -2.92 -7.72 3.15
C ARG A 1 -1.96 -7.42 2.01
N ALA A 2 -1.73 -6.15 1.63
CA ALA A 2 -0.90 -5.80 0.46
C ALA A 2 0.53 -6.34 0.54
N ILE A 3 1.14 -6.35 1.71
CA ILE A 3 2.49 -6.89 1.93
C ILE A 3 2.51 -8.40 1.77
N LEU A 4 1.55 -9.11 2.37
CA LEU A 4 1.42 -10.56 2.21
C LEU A 4 1.25 -10.93 0.72
N ALA A 5 0.35 -10.24 0.01
CA ALA A 5 0.19 -10.41 -1.42
C ALA A 5 1.50 -10.17 -2.19
N SER A 6 2.24 -9.09 -1.87
CA SER A 6 3.51 -8.77 -2.52
C SER A 6 4.61 -9.84 -2.30
N ILE A 7 4.54 -10.56 -1.20
CA ILE A 7 5.43 -11.69 -0.94
C ILE A 7 4.98 -12.90 -1.74
N LEU A 8 3.72 -13.32 -1.60
CA LEU A 8 3.21 -14.58 -2.13
C LEU A 8 3.14 -14.63 -3.65
N VAL A 9 2.81 -13.53 -4.33
CA VAL A 9 2.80 -13.47 -5.81
C VAL A 9 4.14 -13.78 -6.47
N ARG A 10 5.23 -13.74 -5.73
CA ARG A 10 6.58 -14.12 -6.22
C ARG A 10 6.80 -15.62 -6.26
N TYR A 11 5.90 -16.36 -5.66
CA TYR A 11 6.02 -17.80 -5.41
C TYR A 11 4.77 -18.56 -5.84
N LEU A 12 4.04 -18.02 -6.84
CA LEU A 12 2.87 -18.69 -7.39
C LEU A 12 3.26 -20.06 -7.96
N ASP A 13 2.45 -21.07 -7.64
CA ASP A 13 2.60 -22.46 -8.10
C ASP A 13 1.22 -23.11 -8.12
N ASP A 14 0.71 -23.45 -9.30
CA ASP A 14 -0.60 -24.08 -9.48
C ASP A 14 -0.78 -25.40 -8.70
N LYS A 15 0.32 -26.05 -8.33
CA LYS A 15 0.33 -27.28 -7.54
C LYS A 15 0.51 -27.03 -6.05
N GLY A 16 0.83 -25.80 -5.68
CA GLY A 16 1.04 -25.41 -4.29
C GLY A 16 -0.26 -25.15 -3.56
N GLU A 17 -0.20 -25.14 -2.24
CA GLU A 17 -1.32 -24.81 -1.38
C GLU A 17 -1.80 -23.39 -1.63
N LEU A 18 -3.10 -23.22 -1.91
CA LEU A 18 -3.71 -21.94 -2.28
C LEU A 18 -2.99 -21.23 -3.45
N GLY A 19 -2.44 -22.02 -4.40
CA GLY A 19 -1.73 -21.49 -5.56
C GLY A 19 -0.33 -20.94 -5.27
N VAL A 20 0.28 -21.29 -4.14
CA VAL A 20 1.60 -20.80 -3.69
C VAL A 20 2.49 -21.97 -3.32
N SER A 21 3.76 -21.92 -3.73
CA SER A 21 4.75 -22.94 -3.40
C SER A 21 5.05 -22.96 -1.89
N GLU A 22 5.53 -24.10 -1.38
CA GLU A 22 5.98 -24.25 0.01
C GLU A 22 7.02 -23.19 0.40
N LYS A 23 7.94 -22.86 -0.51
CA LYS A 23 8.92 -21.79 -0.29
C LYS A 23 8.24 -20.42 -0.08
N GLY A 24 7.17 -20.14 -0.81
CA GLY A 24 6.42 -18.87 -0.66
C GLY A 24 5.81 -18.75 0.73
N TRP A 25 5.20 -19.81 1.22
CA TRP A 25 4.65 -19.87 2.57
C TRP A 25 5.72 -19.77 3.65
N GLN A 26 6.87 -20.42 3.44
CA GLN A 26 8.00 -20.30 4.37
C GLN A 26 8.50 -18.84 4.48
N VAL A 27 8.64 -18.14 3.35
CA VAL A 27 9.06 -16.71 3.36
C VAL A 27 8.01 -15.84 4.04
N ALA A 28 6.72 -16.08 3.79
CA ALA A 28 5.64 -15.33 4.46
C ALA A 28 5.66 -15.56 5.97
N LYS A 29 5.84 -16.80 6.41
CA LYS A 29 5.99 -17.17 7.82
C LYS A 29 7.17 -16.46 8.47
N GLU A 30 8.37 -16.55 7.89
CA GLU A 30 9.57 -15.88 8.39
C GLU A 30 9.38 -14.36 8.51
N TYR A 31 8.70 -13.75 7.55
CA TYR A 31 8.37 -12.33 7.60
C TYR A 31 7.44 -12.00 8.78
N LEU A 32 6.37 -12.78 8.97
CA LEU A 32 5.37 -12.54 10.02
C LEU A 32 5.91 -12.82 11.42
N GLU A 33 6.69 -13.87 11.61
CA GLU A 33 7.34 -14.19 12.89
C GLU A 33 8.34 -13.13 13.35
N ASN A 34 8.93 -12.38 12.41
CA ASN A 34 9.85 -11.28 12.69
C ASN A 34 9.19 -9.90 12.68
N ALA A 35 7.89 -9.84 12.44
CA ALA A 35 7.16 -8.59 12.36
C ALA A 35 6.53 -8.21 13.71
N TYR A 36 6.72 -6.96 14.13
CA TYR A 36 5.92 -6.39 15.20
C TYR A 36 4.51 -6.08 14.67
N THR A 37 3.51 -6.69 15.27
CA THR A 37 2.11 -6.44 14.93
C THR A 37 1.59 -5.24 15.71
N LEU A 38 1.27 -4.16 14.98
CA LEU A 38 0.72 -2.95 15.58
C LEU A 38 -0.61 -3.25 16.28
N GLN A 39 -0.75 -2.78 17.50
CA GLN A 39 -1.98 -2.86 18.27
C GLN A 39 -2.99 -1.81 17.81
N LYS A 40 -4.26 -1.98 18.20
CA LYS A 40 -5.31 -1.02 17.87
C LYS A 40 -4.97 0.38 18.39
N GLY A 41 -4.87 1.34 17.48
CA GLY A 41 -4.54 2.74 17.79
C GLY A 41 -3.05 3.08 17.70
N GLU A 42 -2.18 2.09 17.49
CA GLU A 42 -0.77 2.33 17.20
C GLU A 42 -0.56 2.72 15.72
N SER A 43 0.49 3.48 15.47
CA SER A 43 0.97 3.74 14.11
C SER A 43 2.44 3.37 13.98
N SER A 44 2.83 2.90 12.80
CA SER A 44 4.24 2.56 12.52
C SER A 44 5.18 3.73 12.80
N ILE A 45 4.76 4.97 12.49
CA ILE A 45 5.57 6.17 12.70
C ILE A 45 5.79 6.40 14.20
N VAL A 46 4.74 6.34 15.00
CA VAL A 46 4.83 6.52 16.45
C VAL A 46 5.72 5.44 17.06
N LYS A 47 5.56 4.18 16.63
CA LYS A 47 6.40 3.09 17.14
C LYS A 47 7.85 3.17 16.67
N MET A 48 8.13 3.70 15.47
CA MET A 48 9.51 3.98 15.02
C MET A 48 10.18 5.11 15.82
N LEU A 49 9.40 6.03 16.39
CA LEU A 49 9.88 7.16 17.19
C LEU A 49 9.82 6.88 18.71
N ASP A 50 9.39 5.70 19.11
CA ASP A 50 9.39 5.27 20.51
C ASP A 50 10.83 5.32 21.05
N LYS A 51 11.00 5.89 22.27
CA LYS A 51 12.33 6.04 22.86
C LYS A 51 12.82 4.79 23.57
N ASP A 52 11.89 3.99 24.05
CA ASP A 52 12.19 2.84 24.90
C ASP A 52 12.27 1.54 24.10
N ASP A 53 11.41 1.39 23.08
CA ASP A 53 11.30 0.16 22.28
C ASP A 53 10.94 0.49 20.81
N PRO A 54 11.83 1.14 20.04
CA PRO A 54 11.55 1.53 18.66
C PRO A 54 11.63 0.34 17.70
N ILE A 55 10.71 0.29 16.74
CA ILE A 55 10.91 -0.55 15.55
C ILE A 55 11.83 0.16 14.56
N GLN A 56 12.75 -0.58 13.94
CA GLN A 56 13.73 -0.01 13.01
C GLN A 56 13.14 0.23 11.62
N TYR A 57 12.16 -0.58 11.22
CA TYR A 57 11.52 -0.56 9.91
C TYR A 57 10.01 -0.52 10.07
N GLY A 58 9.36 0.44 9.42
CA GLY A 58 7.91 0.54 9.38
C GLY A 58 7.36 0.23 7.99
N MET A 59 6.26 -0.52 7.93
CA MET A 59 5.50 -0.76 6.71
C MET A 59 4.24 0.08 6.76
N MET A 60 4.09 0.99 5.79
CA MET A 60 2.94 1.89 5.74
C MET A 60 2.64 2.30 4.30
N TRP A 61 1.48 2.89 4.08
CA TRP A 61 1.17 3.51 2.81
C TRP A 61 2.09 4.70 2.54
N GLY A 62 2.52 4.88 1.29
CA GLY A 62 3.38 6.00 0.92
C GLY A 62 2.80 7.37 1.27
N SER A 63 1.48 7.54 1.08
CA SER A 63 0.75 8.75 1.51
C SER A 63 0.86 8.98 3.02
N GLY A 64 0.69 7.94 3.82
CA GLY A 64 0.84 8.00 5.28
C GLY A 64 2.27 8.36 5.70
N ALA A 65 3.28 7.84 4.99
CA ALA A 65 4.68 8.19 5.26
C ALA A 65 4.95 9.67 4.96
N LEU A 66 4.47 10.19 3.82
CA LEU A 66 4.64 11.60 3.43
C LEU A 66 3.96 12.56 4.40
N VAL A 67 2.70 12.28 4.77
CA VAL A 67 1.96 13.11 5.74
C VAL A 67 2.61 13.02 7.12
N GLY A 68 2.90 11.83 7.59
CA GLY A 68 3.45 11.61 8.93
C GLY A 68 4.85 12.20 9.13
N GLN A 69 5.70 12.23 8.08
CA GLN A 69 6.98 12.95 8.15
C GLN A 69 6.78 14.44 8.44
N LYS A 70 5.79 15.07 7.81
CA LYS A 70 5.46 16.49 8.03
C LYS A 70 4.90 16.72 9.44
N GLU A 71 3.96 15.89 9.87
CA GLU A 71 3.32 16.02 11.18
C GLU A 71 4.28 15.81 12.35
N GLN A 72 5.20 14.84 12.21
CA GLN A 72 6.17 14.51 13.24
C GLN A 72 7.51 15.25 13.10
N ASN A 73 7.66 16.06 12.06
CA ASN A 73 8.91 16.76 11.72
C ASN A 73 10.13 15.82 11.66
N VAL A 74 9.98 14.70 10.97
CA VAL A 74 11.01 13.67 10.79
C VAL A 74 11.22 13.35 9.31
N VAL A 75 12.34 12.72 8.98
CA VAL A 75 12.63 12.23 7.64
C VAL A 75 12.95 10.74 7.71
N PHE A 76 12.18 9.93 6.99
CA PHE A 76 12.43 8.49 6.86
C PHE A 76 13.28 8.18 5.64
N LYS A 77 14.16 7.21 5.77
CA LYS A 77 14.81 6.61 4.61
C LYS A 77 13.83 5.64 3.95
N VAL A 78 13.43 5.95 2.73
CA VAL A 78 12.58 5.05 1.93
C VAL A 78 13.41 3.89 1.42
N MET A 79 12.95 2.66 1.66
CA MET A 79 13.55 1.46 1.09
C MET A 79 13.08 1.26 -0.36
N THR A 80 14.03 0.95 -1.23
CA THR A 80 13.79 0.77 -2.67
C THR A 80 14.25 -0.62 -3.11
N PRO A 81 13.48 -1.68 -2.80
CA PRO A 81 13.84 -3.05 -3.17
C PRO A 81 13.89 -3.21 -4.69
N GLU A 82 14.81 -4.04 -5.18
CA GLU A 82 14.99 -4.29 -6.62
C GLU A 82 13.72 -4.79 -7.30
N ILE A 83 12.93 -5.58 -6.60
CA ILE A 83 11.63 -6.08 -7.11
C ILE A 83 10.55 -4.99 -7.21
N GLY A 84 10.77 -3.82 -6.63
CA GLY A 84 9.78 -2.75 -6.50
C GLY A 84 8.93 -2.89 -5.23
N VAL A 85 7.96 -1.98 -5.10
CA VAL A 85 7.00 -1.94 -4.00
C VAL A 85 5.57 -2.13 -4.54
N PRO A 86 4.64 -2.68 -3.76
CA PRO A 86 3.26 -2.85 -4.22
C PRO A 86 2.59 -1.48 -4.43
N PHE A 87 2.09 -1.27 -5.65
CA PHE A 87 1.24 -0.13 -5.99
C PHE A 87 -0.19 -0.62 -6.06
N VAL A 88 -1.01 -0.17 -5.14
CA VAL A 88 -2.44 -0.47 -5.11
C VAL A 88 -3.18 0.74 -5.67
N THR A 89 -3.82 0.56 -6.83
CA THR A 89 -4.60 1.62 -7.45
C THR A 89 -5.97 1.68 -6.78
N GLU A 90 -6.25 2.78 -6.10
CA GLU A 90 -7.58 3.07 -5.59
C GLU A 90 -8.52 3.42 -6.74
N GLN A 91 -9.78 3.02 -6.62
CA GLN A 91 -10.79 3.18 -7.66
C GLN A 91 -12.03 3.88 -7.10
N THR A 92 -12.59 4.78 -7.89
CA THR A 92 -13.88 5.40 -7.63
C THR A 92 -14.92 4.84 -8.59
N MET A 93 -16.06 4.40 -8.07
CA MET A 93 -17.12 3.80 -8.88
C MET A 93 -18.50 4.30 -8.50
N VAL A 94 -19.42 4.21 -9.45
CA VAL A 94 -20.84 4.52 -9.23
C VAL A 94 -21.60 3.25 -8.89
N LEU A 95 -22.28 3.22 -7.74
CA LEU A 95 -23.12 2.10 -7.38
C LEU A 95 -24.34 2.03 -8.32
N SER A 96 -24.64 0.85 -8.83
CA SER A 96 -25.80 0.61 -9.71
C SER A 96 -27.15 0.95 -9.05
N THR A 97 -27.21 0.84 -7.72
CA THR A 97 -28.39 1.15 -6.91
C THR A 97 -28.54 2.65 -6.58
N SER A 98 -27.54 3.47 -6.92
CA SER A 98 -27.61 4.91 -6.64
C SER A 98 -28.72 5.59 -7.45
N LYS A 99 -29.53 6.39 -6.76
CA LYS A 99 -30.54 7.26 -7.38
C LYS A 99 -29.94 8.56 -7.96
N LYS A 100 -28.65 8.81 -7.74
CA LYS A 100 -27.93 10.02 -8.16
C LYS A 100 -26.74 9.69 -9.06
N GLN A 101 -26.91 8.74 -9.97
CA GLN A 101 -25.79 8.25 -10.81
C GLN A 101 -25.18 9.37 -11.69
N ALA A 102 -26.00 10.29 -12.22
CA ALA A 102 -25.49 11.41 -13.02
C ALA A 102 -24.54 12.29 -12.19
N LEU A 103 -24.98 12.71 -10.99
CA LEU A 103 -24.16 13.50 -10.07
C LEU A 103 -22.87 12.77 -9.64
N ALA A 104 -22.95 11.45 -9.43
CA ALA A 104 -21.80 10.64 -9.08
C ALA A 104 -20.77 10.58 -10.22
N LYS A 105 -21.22 10.53 -11.47
CA LYS A 105 -20.32 10.61 -12.64
C LYS A 105 -19.66 11.98 -12.75
N GLU A 106 -20.43 13.07 -12.59
CA GLU A 106 -19.89 14.44 -12.55
C GLU A 106 -18.82 14.60 -11.47
N PHE A 107 -19.04 13.99 -10.28
CA PHE A 107 -18.03 13.98 -9.21
C PHE A 107 -16.76 13.24 -9.62
N ILE A 108 -16.87 12.08 -10.27
CA ILE A 108 -15.71 11.30 -10.74
C ILE A 108 -14.93 12.12 -11.78
N ASP A 109 -15.62 12.73 -12.73
CA ASP A 109 -15.00 13.55 -13.78
C ASP A 109 -14.30 14.77 -13.17
N TRP A 110 -14.93 15.42 -12.20
CA TRP A 110 -14.33 16.53 -11.46
C TRP A 110 -13.11 16.07 -10.65
N PHE A 111 -13.23 14.98 -9.89
CA PHE A 111 -12.14 14.47 -9.06
C PHE A 111 -10.94 13.99 -9.89
N GLY A 112 -11.17 13.55 -11.14
CA GLY A 112 -10.14 13.16 -12.10
C GLY A 112 -9.37 14.32 -12.74
N GLN A 113 -9.78 15.57 -12.54
CA GLN A 113 -9.09 16.74 -13.10
C GLN A 113 -7.71 16.93 -12.51
N SER A 114 -6.75 17.40 -13.30
CA SER A 114 -5.35 17.53 -12.90
C SER A 114 -5.17 18.41 -11.67
N GLU A 115 -5.78 19.58 -11.64
CA GLU A 115 -5.71 20.54 -10.54
C GLU A 115 -6.28 19.96 -9.23
N ILE A 116 -7.38 19.21 -9.32
CA ILE A 116 -8.00 18.58 -8.15
C ILE A 116 -7.11 17.45 -7.60
N GLN A 117 -6.53 16.65 -8.49
CA GLN A 117 -5.60 15.60 -8.11
C GLN A 117 -4.31 16.16 -7.48
N VAL A 118 -3.81 17.31 -7.96
CA VAL A 118 -2.66 18.00 -7.35
C VAL A 118 -3.01 18.51 -5.95
N GLU A 119 -4.17 19.14 -5.76
CA GLU A 119 -4.60 19.60 -4.44
C GLU A 119 -4.83 18.41 -3.48
N TYR A 120 -5.39 17.32 -3.96
CA TYR A 120 -5.54 16.11 -3.17
C TYR A 120 -4.18 15.53 -2.75
N SER A 121 -3.21 15.53 -3.66
CA SER A 121 -1.82 15.11 -3.36
C SER A 121 -1.17 16.00 -2.28
N LYS A 122 -1.33 17.32 -2.35
CA LYS A 122 -0.77 18.26 -1.36
C LYS A 122 -1.30 18.01 0.05
N ASN A 123 -2.59 17.70 0.15
CA ASN A 123 -3.26 17.57 1.44
C ASN A 123 -3.13 16.16 2.04
N PHE A 124 -3.06 15.13 1.20
CA PHE A 124 -3.14 13.73 1.64
C PHE A 124 -1.94 12.88 1.24
N GLY A 125 -0.92 13.46 0.59
CA GLY A 125 0.28 12.73 0.15
C GLY A 125 -0.01 11.66 -0.91
N SER A 126 -1.17 11.69 -1.57
CA SER A 126 -1.54 10.70 -2.58
C SER A 126 -0.77 10.88 -3.88
N ILE A 127 -0.55 9.78 -4.60
CA ILE A 127 0.02 9.80 -5.95
C ILE A 127 -1.14 9.89 -6.94
N PRO A 128 -1.21 10.94 -7.78
CA PRO A 128 -2.30 11.09 -8.74
C PRO A 128 -2.33 9.99 -9.79
N ALA A 129 -3.53 9.56 -10.17
CA ALA A 129 -3.75 8.72 -11.35
C ALA A 129 -3.71 9.53 -12.65
N ASN A 130 -4.02 10.83 -12.60
CA ASN A 130 -3.94 11.73 -13.75
C ASN A 130 -2.48 12.06 -14.06
N LYS A 131 -2.02 11.69 -15.26
CA LYS A 131 -0.63 11.89 -15.69
C LYS A 131 -0.22 13.36 -15.78
N ASP A 132 -1.16 14.24 -16.10
CA ASP A 132 -0.88 15.67 -16.19
C ASP A 132 -0.63 16.27 -14.81
N ALA A 133 -1.26 15.74 -13.75
CA ALA A 133 -1.03 16.15 -12.37
C ALA A 133 0.39 15.81 -11.87
N LEU A 134 1.06 14.83 -12.44
CA LEU A 134 2.42 14.42 -12.02
C LEU A 134 3.46 15.54 -12.17
N LYS A 135 3.24 16.48 -13.08
CA LYS A 135 4.16 17.61 -13.34
C LYS A 135 4.16 18.62 -12.20
N ASP A 136 3.00 18.77 -11.53
CA ASP A 136 2.73 19.81 -10.54
C ASP A 136 2.66 19.25 -9.10
N LEU A 137 3.19 18.03 -8.89
CA LEU A 137 3.28 17.42 -7.58
C LEU A 137 4.15 18.25 -6.61
N PRO A 138 3.81 18.23 -5.31
CA PRO A 138 4.73 18.72 -4.28
C PRO A 138 6.10 18.06 -4.39
N GLU A 139 7.15 18.82 -4.13
CA GLU A 139 8.53 18.37 -4.31
C GLU A 139 8.86 17.10 -3.52
N ASP A 140 8.34 16.97 -2.32
CA ASP A 140 8.50 15.79 -1.47
C ASP A 140 7.78 14.55 -2.04
N THR A 141 6.55 14.73 -2.54
CA THR A 141 5.80 13.67 -3.22
C THR A 141 6.51 13.24 -4.50
N LYS A 142 7.01 14.20 -5.28
CA LYS A 142 7.75 13.92 -6.50
C LYS A 142 9.03 13.12 -6.22
N LYS A 143 9.84 13.55 -5.25
CA LYS A 143 11.03 12.80 -4.82
C LYS A 143 10.69 11.37 -4.38
N PHE A 144 9.59 11.20 -3.65
CA PHE A 144 9.15 9.88 -3.23
C PHE A 144 8.77 9.01 -4.45
N VAL A 145 7.99 9.53 -5.39
CA VAL A 145 7.59 8.80 -6.61
C VAL A 145 8.81 8.41 -7.45
N ASP A 146 9.79 9.31 -7.59
CA ASP A 146 11.01 9.06 -8.37
C ASP A 146 11.92 7.99 -7.74
N GLN A 147 11.81 7.75 -6.43
CA GLN A 147 12.61 6.74 -5.72
C GLN A 147 12.03 5.34 -5.81
N VAL A 148 10.71 5.20 -5.89
CA VAL A 148 10.04 3.91 -5.83
C VAL A 148 9.63 3.44 -7.21
N LYS A 149 9.73 2.14 -7.46
CA LYS A 149 9.20 1.52 -8.67
C LYS A 149 8.08 0.53 -8.34
N PRO A 150 7.07 0.38 -9.20
CA PRO A 150 6.04 -0.62 -9.01
C PRO A 150 6.62 -2.04 -9.06
N GLN A 151 6.20 -2.88 -8.13
CA GLN A 151 6.38 -4.32 -8.23
C GLN A 151 5.40 -4.87 -9.28
N ASN A 152 5.85 -5.80 -10.11
CA ASN A 152 4.95 -6.54 -10.98
C ASN A 152 4.14 -7.55 -10.15
N ILE A 153 2.86 -7.25 -9.96
CA ILE A 153 1.92 -8.06 -9.17
C ILE A 153 0.83 -8.61 -10.09
N ASP A 154 0.63 -9.93 -10.04
CA ASP A 154 -0.53 -10.56 -10.64
C ASP A 154 -1.78 -10.30 -9.79
N TRP A 155 -2.48 -9.20 -10.09
CA TRP A 155 -3.68 -8.78 -9.37
C TRP A 155 -4.86 -9.72 -9.57
N GLU A 156 -4.88 -10.53 -10.63
CA GLU A 156 -5.90 -11.57 -10.84
C GLU A 156 -5.72 -12.71 -9.85
N ALA A 157 -4.49 -13.21 -9.71
CA ALA A 157 -4.15 -14.21 -8.69
C ALA A 157 -4.40 -13.67 -7.27
N VAL A 158 -4.04 -12.42 -6.98
CA VAL A 158 -4.35 -11.76 -5.69
C VAL A 158 -5.86 -11.73 -5.45
N GLY A 159 -6.64 -11.27 -6.43
CA GLY A 159 -8.11 -11.19 -6.30
C GLY A 159 -8.77 -12.53 -6.05
N LYS A 160 -8.19 -13.60 -6.57
CA LYS A 160 -8.68 -14.97 -6.41
C LYS A 160 -8.40 -15.57 -5.03
N HIS A 161 -7.24 -15.28 -4.44
CA HIS A 161 -6.73 -16.02 -3.29
C HIS A 161 -6.50 -15.19 -2.03
N LEU A 162 -6.58 -13.85 -2.10
CA LEU A 162 -6.14 -12.98 -1.01
C LEU A 162 -6.80 -13.28 0.34
N ASP A 163 -8.09 -13.53 0.36
CA ASP A 163 -8.81 -13.79 1.61
C ASP A 163 -8.36 -15.11 2.24
N GLU A 164 -8.16 -16.16 1.44
CA GLU A 164 -7.64 -17.46 1.90
C GLU A 164 -6.18 -17.34 2.36
N TRP A 165 -5.37 -16.56 1.67
CA TRP A 165 -3.98 -16.28 2.09
C TRP A 165 -3.91 -15.57 3.43
N VAL A 166 -4.78 -14.59 3.63
CA VAL A 166 -4.84 -13.83 4.90
C VAL A 166 -5.32 -14.73 6.03
N GLU A 167 -6.39 -15.49 5.81
CA GLU A 167 -6.92 -16.44 6.80
C GLU A 167 -5.86 -17.45 7.24
N LYS A 168 -5.16 -18.08 6.30
CA LYS A 168 -4.07 -19.01 6.61
C LYS A 168 -2.95 -18.33 7.40
N ALA A 169 -2.53 -17.14 6.98
CA ALA A 169 -1.46 -16.42 7.65
C ALA A 169 -1.83 -16.03 9.09
N GLU A 170 -3.07 -15.57 9.30
CA GLU A 170 -3.59 -15.21 10.64
C GLU A 170 -3.72 -16.43 11.55
N LEU A 171 -4.16 -17.58 11.02
CA LEU A 171 -4.35 -18.80 11.82
C LEU A 171 -3.04 -19.50 12.17
N GLU A 172 -2.05 -19.48 11.28
CA GLU A 172 -0.87 -20.32 11.43
C GLU A 172 0.40 -19.56 11.82
N TYR A 173 0.50 -18.25 11.50
CA TYR A 173 1.75 -17.50 11.63
C TYR A 173 1.67 -16.25 12.50
N VAL A 174 0.49 -15.70 12.75
CA VAL A 174 0.31 -14.55 13.63
C VAL A 174 -0.03 -15.05 15.04
N GLN A 175 0.84 -14.73 16.02
CA GLN A 175 0.65 -15.07 17.45
C GLN A 175 0.09 -13.90 18.21
#